data_4bd29aeefba9826e7c4a35b7436657db
#
_entry.id   4bd29aeefba9826e7c4a35b7436657db
#
_cell.length_a   1.000
_cell.length_b   1.000
_cell.length_c   1.000
_cell.angle_alpha   90.00
_cell.angle_beta   90.00
_cell.angle_gamma   90.00
#
_symmetry.space_group_name_H-M   'P 1'
#
loop_
_entity.id
_entity.type
_entity.pdbx_description
1 polymer ?
#
loop_
_entity_poly.entity_id
_entity_poly.type
_entity_poly.pdbx_seq_one_letter_code
_entity_poly.pdbx_strand_id
1 'polypeptide(L)'
;KAATRMFKVSLPKLRAYVKEVVAMETPVWSDQFRIAGRFDLLCINKHGRLCLLDFKNSRRAKTVDQIQNYRQQLGFYTQMIKETLGKTVEDQTIFMVTREGFVQQFQFKPEDTPRSELVAIRKHFWEIHHV
;
A
#
# COMPACT_ATOMS: atom_id res chain seq x y z
N LYS A 1 21.10 6.11 -2.94
CA LYS A 1 20.16 6.47 -1.89
C LYS A 1 19.24 5.30 -1.59
N ALA A 2 18.60 5.32 -0.44
CA ALA A 2 17.77 4.20 0.04
C ALA A 2 16.69 3.80 -0.94
N ALA A 3 15.94 4.75 -1.51
CA ALA A 3 14.86 4.48 -2.45
C ALA A 3 15.37 3.80 -3.73
N THR A 4 16.48 4.28 -4.28
CA THR A 4 17.07 3.68 -5.49
C THR A 4 17.56 2.27 -5.22
N ARG A 5 18.21 2.07 -4.08
CA ARG A 5 18.71 0.76 -3.67
C ARG A 5 17.56 -0.23 -3.48
N MET A 6 16.50 0.20 -2.81
CA MET A 6 15.29 -0.61 -2.60
C MET A 6 14.70 -1.04 -3.92
N PHE A 7 14.57 -0.10 -4.84
CA PHE A 7 14.02 -0.38 -6.17
C PHE A 7 14.87 -1.43 -6.91
N LYS A 8 16.19 -1.26 -6.91
CA LYS A 8 17.10 -2.20 -7.59
C LYS A 8 17.04 -3.61 -7.03
N VAL A 9 16.98 -3.73 -5.70
CA VAL A 9 16.93 -5.04 -5.04
C VAL A 9 15.62 -5.75 -5.33
N SER A 10 14.51 -5.02 -5.37
CA SER A 10 13.18 -5.57 -5.60
C SER A 10 12.86 -5.77 -7.09
N LEU A 11 13.66 -5.22 -8.00
CA LEU A 11 13.35 -5.17 -9.43
C LEU A 11 13.04 -6.54 -10.05
N PRO A 12 13.82 -7.62 -9.81
CA PRO A 12 13.49 -8.92 -10.40
C PRO A 12 12.11 -9.43 -9.97
N LYS A 13 11.75 -9.28 -8.69
CA LYS A 13 10.43 -9.69 -8.20
C LYS A 13 9.33 -8.79 -8.74
N LEU A 14 9.61 -7.50 -8.86
CA LEU A 14 8.70 -6.54 -9.45
C LEU A 14 8.38 -6.90 -10.90
N ARG A 15 9.40 -7.17 -11.70
CA ARG A 15 9.23 -7.55 -13.10
C ARG A 15 8.42 -8.82 -13.25
N ALA A 16 8.57 -9.76 -12.32
CA ALA A 16 7.80 -11.00 -12.33
C ALA A 16 6.35 -10.78 -11.94
N TYR A 17 6.07 -9.77 -11.12
CA TYR A 17 4.75 -9.53 -10.55
C TYR A 17 3.92 -8.50 -11.32
N VAL A 18 4.55 -7.43 -11.80
CA VAL A 18 3.87 -6.33 -12.48
C VAL A 18 3.79 -6.61 -13.97
N LYS A 19 2.56 -6.71 -14.48
CA LYS A 19 2.31 -6.88 -15.91
C LYS A 19 2.25 -5.53 -16.63
N GLU A 20 1.62 -4.55 -16.01
CA GLU A 20 1.43 -3.22 -16.58
C GLU A 20 1.36 -2.18 -15.49
N VAL A 21 2.07 -1.08 -15.65
CA VAL A 21 1.99 0.07 -14.74
C VAL A 21 0.81 0.93 -15.13
N VAL A 22 -0.07 1.24 -14.17
CA VAL A 22 -1.22 2.12 -14.37
C VAL A 22 -0.89 3.54 -13.93
N ALA A 23 -0.31 3.70 -12.74
CA ALA A 23 0.07 5.00 -12.22
C ALA A 23 1.16 4.84 -11.17
N MET A 24 2.03 5.85 -11.05
CA MET A 24 3.11 5.87 -10.06
C MET A 24 3.07 7.18 -9.30
N GLU A 25 3.40 7.12 -8.00
CA GLU A 25 3.59 8.30 -7.15
C GLU A 25 2.49 9.35 -7.35
N THR A 26 1.25 8.90 -7.29
CA THR A 26 0.10 9.74 -7.63
C THR A 26 -0.60 10.23 -6.37
N PRO A 27 -0.85 11.53 -6.24
CA PRO A 27 -1.62 12.04 -5.11
C PRO A 27 -3.09 11.65 -5.25
N VAL A 28 -3.66 11.26 -4.12
CA VAL A 28 -5.06 10.89 -4.00
C VAL A 28 -5.61 11.42 -2.68
N TRP A 29 -6.93 11.45 -2.57
CA TRP A 29 -7.58 11.94 -1.36
C TRP A 29 -8.91 11.25 -1.15
N SER A 30 -9.44 11.37 0.05
CA SER A 30 -10.77 10.90 0.41
C SER A 30 -11.54 12.02 1.08
N ASP A 31 -12.67 12.38 0.49
CA ASP A 31 -13.60 13.33 1.12
C ASP A 31 -14.34 12.68 2.27
N GLN A 32 -14.59 11.38 2.19
CA GLN A 32 -15.29 10.64 3.26
C GLN A 32 -14.46 10.59 4.53
N PHE A 33 -13.17 10.33 4.42
CA PHE A 33 -12.28 10.23 5.58
C PHE A 33 -11.49 11.50 5.87
N ARG A 34 -11.57 12.50 5.00
CA ARG A 34 -10.82 13.76 5.16
C ARG A 34 -9.32 13.51 5.28
N ILE A 35 -8.78 12.74 4.37
CA ILE A 35 -7.37 12.40 4.31
C ILE A 35 -6.85 12.56 2.89
N ALA A 36 -5.55 12.76 2.78
CA ALA A 36 -4.86 12.84 1.50
C ALA A 36 -3.54 12.09 1.62
N GLY A 37 -3.02 11.63 0.50
CA GLY A 37 -1.75 10.93 0.46
C GLY A 37 -1.26 10.74 -0.95
N ARG A 38 -0.24 9.92 -1.09
CA ARG A 38 0.40 9.63 -2.36
C ARG A 38 0.78 8.15 -2.34
N PHE A 39 0.21 7.38 -3.26
CA PHE A 39 0.56 5.97 -3.34
C PHE A 39 1.81 5.78 -4.22
N ASP A 40 2.52 4.68 -4.01
CA ASP A 40 3.75 4.38 -4.75
C ASP A 40 3.46 3.88 -6.16
N LEU A 41 2.63 2.83 -6.29
CA LEU A 41 2.41 2.18 -7.57
C LEU A 41 1.03 1.55 -7.64
N LEU A 42 0.35 1.81 -8.74
CA LEU A 42 -0.88 1.12 -9.12
C LEU A 42 -0.60 0.37 -10.42
N CYS A 43 -0.87 -0.91 -10.45
CA CYS A 43 -0.51 -1.75 -11.60
C CYS A 43 -1.55 -2.84 -11.86
N ILE A 44 -1.43 -3.46 -13.03
CA ILE A 44 -2.06 -4.76 -13.29
C ILE A 44 -1.01 -5.79 -12.94
N ASN A 45 -1.33 -6.71 -12.03
CA ASN A 45 -0.38 -7.73 -11.61
C ASN A 45 -0.41 -8.94 -12.54
N LYS A 46 0.47 -9.92 -12.27
CA LYS A 46 0.59 -11.14 -13.08
C LYS A 46 -0.69 -11.96 -13.14
N HIS A 47 -1.62 -11.73 -12.23
CA HIS A 47 -2.93 -12.39 -12.20
C HIS A 47 -3.99 -11.62 -12.97
N GLY A 48 -3.63 -10.51 -13.60
CA GLY A 48 -4.56 -9.68 -14.37
C GLY A 48 -5.46 -8.80 -13.51
N ARG A 49 -5.10 -8.56 -12.25
CA ARG A 49 -5.91 -7.76 -11.32
C ARG A 49 -5.27 -6.41 -11.04
N LEU A 50 -6.11 -5.42 -10.77
CA LEU A 50 -5.64 -4.10 -10.38
C LEU A 50 -5.08 -4.16 -8.96
N CYS A 51 -3.79 -3.87 -8.84
CA CYS A 51 -3.04 -4.04 -7.61
C CYS A 51 -2.41 -2.73 -7.14
N LEU A 52 -2.62 -2.43 -5.87
CA LEU A 52 -1.94 -1.34 -5.18
C LEU A 52 -0.68 -1.90 -4.53
N LEU A 53 0.45 -1.34 -4.90
CA LEU A 53 1.76 -1.76 -4.44
C LEU A 53 2.40 -0.66 -3.60
N ASP A 54 2.94 -1.03 -2.43
CA ASP A 54 3.63 -0.10 -1.56
C ASP A 54 5.02 -0.64 -1.23
N PHE A 55 6.02 0.22 -1.28
CA PHE A 55 7.40 -0.12 -1.00
C PHE A 55 7.77 0.30 0.41
N LYS A 56 8.38 -0.62 1.16
CA LYS A 56 8.83 -0.34 2.52
C LYS A 56 10.26 -0.80 2.72
N ASN A 57 11.01 -0.01 3.48
CA ASN A 57 12.32 -0.39 4.00
C ASN A 57 12.17 -0.91 5.42
N SER A 58 12.99 -1.88 5.76
CA SER A 58 13.05 -2.39 7.13
C SER A 58 14.48 -2.80 7.47
N ARG A 59 14.86 -2.67 8.74
CA ARG A 59 16.16 -3.17 9.20
C ARG A 59 16.19 -4.69 9.16
N ARG A 60 15.08 -5.33 9.52
CA ARG A 60 14.94 -6.77 9.63
C ARG A 60 13.69 -7.24 8.93
N ALA A 61 13.66 -8.52 8.61
CA ALA A 61 12.45 -9.17 8.14
C ALA A 61 11.33 -9.00 9.18
N LYS A 62 10.11 -8.85 8.69
CA LYS A 62 8.92 -8.64 9.52
C LYS A 62 7.97 -9.81 9.37
N THR A 63 7.14 -10.02 10.39
CA THR A 63 6.00 -10.93 10.30
C THR A 63 4.76 -10.14 9.90
N VAL A 64 3.72 -10.84 9.47
CA VAL A 64 2.46 -10.20 9.12
C VAL A 64 1.90 -9.39 10.29
N ASP A 65 2.02 -9.92 11.52
CA ASP A 65 1.51 -9.22 12.70
C ASP A 65 2.21 -7.88 12.94
N GLN A 66 3.45 -7.76 12.51
CA GLN A 66 4.25 -6.54 12.71
C GLN A 66 3.94 -5.45 11.69
N ILE A 67 3.19 -5.74 10.63
CA ILE A 67 2.91 -4.80 9.55
C ILE A 67 1.44 -4.48 9.39
N GLN A 68 0.65 -4.68 10.44
CA GLN A 68 -0.78 -4.41 10.37
C GLN A 68 -1.10 -2.93 10.10
N ASN A 69 -0.25 -2.01 10.59
CA ASN A 69 -0.37 -0.60 10.27
C ASN A 69 -0.20 -0.34 8.76
N TYR A 70 0.66 -1.08 8.08
CA TYR A 70 0.83 -0.94 6.62
C TYR A 70 -0.38 -1.50 5.87
N ARG A 71 -0.95 -2.60 6.35
CA ARG A 71 -2.20 -3.14 5.80
C ARG A 71 -3.31 -2.10 5.88
N GLN A 72 -3.43 -1.43 7.02
CA GLN A 72 -4.44 -0.38 7.24
C GLN A 72 -4.19 0.81 6.30
N GLN A 73 -2.93 1.19 6.11
CA GLN A 73 -2.56 2.25 5.17
C GLN A 73 -3.02 1.92 3.75
N LEU A 74 -2.82 0.67 3.31
CA LEU A 74 -3.30 0.20 2.01
C LEU A 74 -4.82 0.30 1.91
N GLY A 75 -5.52 0.03 2.99
CA GLY A 75 -6.97 0.19 3.04
C GLY A 75 -7.40 1.62 2.78
N PHE A 76 -6.76 2.58 3.43
CA PHE A 76 -7.04 4.00 3.19
C PHE A 76 -6.71 4.42 1.76
N TYR A 77 -5.58 3.99 1.22
CA TYR A 77 -5.23 4.29 -0.18
C TYR A 77 -6.22 3.67 -1.15
N THR A 78 -6.69 2.47 -0.89
CA THR A 78 -7.71 1.82 -1.72
C THR A 78 -8.97 2.67 -1.80
N GLN A 79 -9.41 3.20 -0.65
CA GLN A 79 -10.55 4.12 -0.59
C GLN A 79 -10.28 5.42 -1.34
N MET A 80 -9.10 6.01 -1.14
CA MET A 80 -8.72 7.25 -1.83
C MET A 80 -8.67 7.05 -3.35
N ILE A 81 -8.13 5.94 -3.82
CA ILE A 81 -8.07 5.61 -5.24
C ILE A 81 -9.48 5.49 -5.82
N LYS A 82 -10.39 4.88 -5.09
CA LYS A 82 -11.77 4.75 -5.53
C LYS A 82 -12.43 6.11 -5.69
N GLU A 83 -12.25 7.01 -4.72
CA GLU A 83 -12.86 8.34 -4.76
C GLU A 83 -12.21 9.25 -5.82
N THR A 84 -10.89 9.25 -5.91
CA THR A 84 -10.15 10.16 -6.78
C THR A 84 -10.09 9.68 -8.22
N LEU A 85 -9.80 8.41 -8.44
CA LEU A 85 -9.55 7.85 -9.76
C LEU A 85 -10.70 6.98 -10.28
N GLY A 86 -11.70 6.68 -9.45
CA GLY A 86 -12.82 5.84 -9.84
C GLY A 86 -12.45 4.39 -10.09
N LYS A 87 -11.30 3.94 -9.60
CA LYS A 87 -10.81 2.58 -9.83
C LYS A 87 -10.96 1.72 -8.58
N THR A 88 -11.33 0.46 -8.79
CA THR A 88 -11.48 -0.51 -7.70
C THR A 88 -10.25 -1.39 -7.62
N VAL A 89 -9.48 -1.21 -6.55
CA VAL A 89 -8.31 -2.04 -6.27
C VAL A 89 -8.78 -3.44 -5.87
N GLU A 90 -8.17 -4.45 -6.49
CA GLU A 90 -8.53 -5.85 -6.26
C GLU A 90 -7.49 -6.58 -5.40
N ASP A 91 -6.23 -6.22 -5.52
CA ASP A 91 -5.12 -6.79 -4.76
C ASP A 91 -4.30 -5.68 -4.12
N GLN A 92 -3.71 -5.98 -2.96
CA GLN A 92 -2.81 -5.06 -2.25
C GLN A 92 -1.54 -5.81 -1.92
N THR A 93 -0.39 -5.17 -2.19
CA THR A 93 0.91 -5.83 -1.98
C THR A 93 1.88 -4.86 -1.33
N ILE A 94 2.60 -5.35 -0.33
CA ILE A 94 3.74 -4.64 0.25
C ILE A 94 5.01 -5.36 -0.18
N PHE A 95 5.90 -4.62 -0.84
CA PHE A 95 7.27 -5.07 -1.09
C PHE A 95 8.17 -4.44 -0.04
N MET A 96 8.74 -5.27 0.82
CA MET A 96 9.60 -4.81 1.90
C MET A 96 11.02 -5.30 1.64
N VAL A 97 11.97 -4.37 1.63
CA VAL A 97 13.39 -4.70 1.45
C VAL A 97 14.09 -4.50 2.78
N THR A 98 14.77 -5.54 3.25
CA THR A 98 15.56 -5.48 4.46
C THR A 98 16.94 -4.87 4.17
N ARG A 99 17.63 -4.45 5.22
CA ARG A 99 18.99 -3.93 5.12
C ARG A 99 19.95 -4.92 4.45
N GLU A 100 19.73 -6.22 4.67
CA GLU A 100 20.55 -7.29 4.12
C GLU A 100 20.22 -7.62 2.66
N GLY A 101 19.16 -7.01 2.11
CA GLY A 101 18.77 -7.21 0.71
C GLY A 101 17.71 -8.28 0.49
N PHE A 102 17.09 -8.80 1.53
CA PHE A 102 15.95 -9.69 1.38
C PHE A 102 14.71 -8.92 0.98
N VAL A 103 13.94 -9.48 0.06
CA VAL A 103 12.66 -8.93 -0.35
C VAL A 103 11.55 -9.80 0.22
N GLN A 104 10.69 -9.18 1.04
CA GLN A 104 9.46 -9.82 1.50
C GLN A 104 8.29 -9.26 0.72
N GLN A 105 7.37 -10.13 0.35
CA GLN A 105 6.17 -9.74 -0.38
C GLN A 105 4.96 -10.14 0.46
N PHE A 106 4.22 -9.15 0.95
CA PHE A 106 3.01 -9.38 1.73
C PHE A 106 1.80 -9.09 0.85
N GLN A 107 0.85 -10.01 0.82
CA GLN A 107 -0.35 -9.92 -0.01
C GLN A 107 -1.58 -9.74 0.86
N PHE A 108 -2.41 -8.78 0.49
CA PHE A 108 -3.69 -8.54 1.15
C PHE A 108 -4.77 -8.31 0.10
N LYS A 109 -6.01 -8.42 0.55
CA LYS A 109 -7.19 -8.06 -0.22
C LYS A 109 -7.84 -6.83 0.43
N PRO A 110 -8.58 -6.01 -0.35
CA PRO A 110 -9.30 -4.88 0.26
C PRO A 110 -10.22 -5.29 1.42
N GLU A 111 -10.86 -6.44 1.34
CA GLU A 111 -11.74 -6.95 2.39
C GLU A 111 -10.99 -7.30 3.69
N ASP A 112 -9.67 -7.44 3.66
CA ASP A 112 -8.86 -7.68 4.87
C ASP A 112 -8.84 -6.45 5.78
N THR A 113 -9.16 -5.28 5.23
CA THR A 113 -9.30 -4.04 6.00
C THR A 113 -10.69 -3.47 5.72
N PRO A 114 -11.71 -3.93 6.44
CA PRO A 114 -13.07 -3.48 6.19
C PRO A 114 -13.27 -2.02 6.55
N ARG A 115 -14.29 -1.42 5.97
CA ARG A 115 -14.62 0.00 6.19
C ARG A 115 -14.77 0.34 7.67
N SER A 116 -15.34 -0.57 8.45
CA SER A 116 -15.51 -0.36 9.89
C SER A 116 -14.16 -0.14 10.61
N GLU A 117 -13.12 -0.83 10.19
CA GLU A 117 -11.78 -0.65 10.75
C GLU A 117 -11.22 0.73 10.38
N LEU A 118 -11.38 1.14 9.13
CA LEU A 118 -10.92 2.47 8.67
C LEU A 118 -11.65 3.59 9.43
N VAL A 119 -12.95 3.44 9.61
CA VAL A 119 -13.75 4.41 10.37
C VAL A 119 -13.25 4.52 11.81
N ALA A 120 -12.98 3.39 12.45
CA ALA A 120 -12.50 3.37 13.83
C ALA A 120 -11.13 4.03 13.97
N ILE A 121 -10.22 3.75 13.03
CA ILE A 121 -8.89 4.36 13.04
C ILE A 121 -9.00 5.88 12.87
N ARG A 122 -9.80 6.33 11.92
CA ARG A 122 -9.95 7.75 11.63
C ARG A 122 -10.56 8.50 12.81
N LYS A 123 -11.55 7.90 13.44
CA LYS A 123 -12.20 8.46 14.63
C LYS A 123 -11.18 8.59 15.79
N HIS A 124 -10.40 7.54 16.02
CA HIS A 124 -9.39 7.56 17.08
C HIS A 124 -8.34 8.64 16.83
N PHE A 125 -7.87 8.76 15.59
CA PHE A 125 -6.92 9.80 15.20
C PHE A 125 -7.50 11.20 15.48
N TRP A 126 -8.75 11.43 15.10
CA TRP A 126 -9.43 12.70 15.34
C TRP A 126 -9.50 13.02 16.83
N GLU A 127 -9.91 12.08 17.64
CA GLU A 127 -10.03 12.26 19.09
C GLU A 127 -8.69 12.64 19.73
N ILE A 128 -7.60 12.02 19.31
CA ILE A 128 -6.26 12.30 19.84
C ILE A 128 -5.78 13.70 19.45
N HIS A 129 -6.05 14.13 18.22
CA HIS A 129 -5.48 15.37 17.68
C HIS A 129 -6.35 16.60 17.86
N HIS A 130 -7.56 16.45 18.39
CA HIS A 130 -8.52 17.55 18.56
C HIS A 130 -8.98 17.70 20.00
N VAL A 131 -8.31 17.06 20.92
CA VAL A 131 -8.60 17.21 22.35
C VAL A 131 -7.80 18.35 22.95
#